data_13be37151705ab560e1f9818ec4c8cb6
#
_entry.id   13be37151705ab560e1f9818ec4c8cb6
#
_cell.length_a   1.000
_cell.length_b   1.000
_cell.length_c   1.000
_cell.angle_alpha   90.00
_cell.angle_beta   90.00
_cell.angle_gamma   90.00
#
_symmetry.space_group_name_H-M   'P 1'
#
loop_
_entity.id
_entity.type
_entity.pdbx_description
1 polymer ?
#
loop_
_entity_poly.entity_id
_entity_poly.type
_entity_poly.pdbx_seq_one_letter_code
_entity_poly.pdbx_strand_id
1 'polypeptide(L)'
;HFDGTLAPGNMQEYDFIPAVGKSNKEFWHDANQLAEEQDADMVLTYMARMIQEARSKGLSLRREAFQESGRRVTLYKGVREWFARINAYGAARGIRILHYINSSGLKEIIAETEIAHEFRRIYACSFLYDIDGVAYWPAVAVNYTNKTQFIFKINKGVESVFDSKLVNQYIEEDKRPVPFRRMIYVGDGTTDIPCMRLVKNSGGHSIAVYNPEIRNARRELNGLIRDNRVSHVCPADYSDRRFRNGYARQDDHRQDRGGSPAGAARNSPHVAQRNPLRFDGKPSPGFRKNTQHTQAIRNDPEIRRNRTIRYVYENHLCNQ
;
A
#
# COMPACT_ATOMS: atom_id res chain seq x y z
N HIS A 1 -0.31 -3.16 2.01
CA HIS A 1 -1.69 -3.65 1.92
C HIS A 1 -2.10 -4.32 3.23
N PHE A 2 -3.36 -4.78 3.36
CA PHE A 2 -3.80 -5.48 4.59
C PHE A 2 -4.22 -6.93 4.26
N ASP A 3 -5.30 -7.10 3.49
CA ASP A 3 -5.80 -8.41 3.06
C ASP A 3 -4.75 -9.15 2.22
N GLY A 4 -4.59 -10.47 2.42
CA GLY A 4 -3.55 -11.27 1.77
C GLY A 4 -2.11 -10.91 2.15
N THR A 5 -1.91 -9.75 2.81
CA THR A 5 -0.59 -9.23 3.20
C THR A 5 -0.31 -9.41 4.69
N LEU A 6 -1.15 -8.88 5.58
CA LEU A 6 -1.04 -9.01 7.03
C LEU A 6 -2.02 -10.03 7.62
N ALA A 7 -3.13 -10.28 6.89
CA ALA A 7 -4.14 -11.26 7.23
C ALA A 7 -4.41 -12.14 5.98
N PRO A 8 -4.63 -13.46 6.13
CA PRO A 8 -5.00 -14.33 5.01
C PRO A 8 -6.42 -14.03 4.53
N GLY A 9 -6.67 -14.12 3.22
CA GLY A 9 -7.98 -13.83 2.62
C GLY A 9 -8.40 -12.37 2.72
N ASN A 10 -9.70 -12.11 2.62
CA ASN A 10 -10.28 -10.78 2.76
C ASN A 10 -10.95 -10.63 4.13
N MET A 11 -10.85 -9.46 4.75
CA MET A 11 -11.35 -9.23 6.11
C MET A 11 -12.86 -9.46 6.27
N GLN A 12 -13.64 -9.29 5.20
CA GLN A 12 -15.09 -9.55 5.21
C GLN A 12 -15.42 -11.03 5.39
N GLU A 13 -14.47 -11.92 5.09
CA GLU A 13 -14.63 -13.38 5.13
C GLU A 13 -14.63 -13.94 6.55
N TYR A 14 -14.11 -13.19 7.52
CA TYR A 14 -14.00 -13.65 8.91
C TYR A 14 -15.30 -13.55 9.69
N ASP A 15 -16.18 -12.61 9.35
CA ASP A 15 -17.39 -12.34 10.13
C ASP A 15 -18.59 -11.95 9.26
N PHE A 16 -18.46 -10.92 8.44
CA PHE A 16 -19.59 -10.35 7.69
C PHE A 16 -20.21 -11.34 6.70
N ILE A 17 -19.43 -11.97 5.85
CA ILE A 17 -19.93 -12.90 4.82
C ILE A 17 -20.64 -14.11 5.44
N PRO A 18 -20.08 -14.77 6.47
CA PRO A 18 -20.79 -15.79 7.23
C PRO A 18 -22.10 -15.29 7.85
N ALA A 19 -22.10 -14.08 8.42
CA ALA A 19 -23.28 -13.51 9.07
C ALA A 19 -24.46 -13.27 8.10
N VAL A 20 -24.17 -12.92 6.84
CA VAL A 20 -25.21 -12.82 5.80
C VAL A 20 -25.64 -14.19 5.24
N GLY A 21 -25.05 -15.29 5.72
CA GLY A 21 -25.41 -16.66 5.34
C GLY A 21 -24.93 -17.05 3.94
N LYS A 22 -23.84 -16.45 3.47
CA LYS A 22 -23.20 -16.78 2.19
C LYS A 22 -21.82 -17.42 2.41
N SER A 23 -21.40 -18.24 1.46
CA SER A 23 -20.02 -18.64 1.32
C SER A 23 -19.20 -17.47 0.73
N ASN A 24 -17.89 -17.45 1.00
CA ASN A 24 -16.96 -16.48 0.38
C ASN A 24 -17.09 -16.50 -1.15
N LYS A 25 -17.14 -17.69 -1.74
CA LYS A 25 -17.26 -17.86 -3.19
C LYS A 25 -18.54 -17.24 -3.75
N GLU A 26 -19.68 -17.44 -3.12
CA GLU A 26 -20.96 -16.87 -3.54
C GLU A 26 -20.95 -15.34 -3.44
N PHE A 27 -20.51 -14.79 -2.32
CA PHE A 27 -20.49 -13.34 -2.11
C PHE A 27 -19.62 -12.63 -3.16
N TRP A 28 -18.38 -13.13 -3.35
CA TRP A 28 -17.45 -12.52 -4.31
C TRP A 28 -17.88 -12.75 -5.76
N HIS A 29 -18.50 -13.90 -6.07
CA HIS A 29 -19.08 -14.15 -7.38
C HIS A 29 -20.18 -13.13 -7.70
N ASP A 30 -21.13 -12.92 -6.78
CA ASP A 30 -22.24 -11.98 -6.96
C ASP A 30 -21.75 -10.54 -7.10
N ALA A 31 -20.74 -10.13 -6.32
CA ALA A 31 -20.16 -8.80 -6.43
C ALA A 31 -19.45 -8.59 -7.76
N ASN A 32 -18.69 -9.59 -8.23
CA ASN A 32 -17.97 -9.54 -9.50
C ASN A 32 -18.92 -9.56 -10.69
N GLN A 33 -19.95 -10.41 -10.64
CA GLN A 33 -20.98 -10.46 -11.69
C GLN A 33 -21.71 -9.11 -11.81
N LEU A 34 -22.09 -8.49 -10.69
CA LEU A 34 -22.71 -7.18 -10.71
C LEU A 34 -21.77 -6.11 -11.30
N ALA A 35 -20.48 -6.18 -10.99
CA ALA A 35 -19.48 -5.25 -11.55
C ALA A 35 -19.39 -5.41 -13.07
N GLU A 36 -19.34 -6.65 -13.57
CA GLU A 36 -19.27 -6.95 -15.00
C GLU A 36 -20.55 -6.53 -15.75
N GLU A 37 -21.73 -6.87 -15.23
CA GLU A 37 -23.03 -6.54 -15.84
C GLU A 37 -23.28 -5.04 -15.96
N GLN A 38 -22.76 -4.25 -14.99
CA GLN A 38 -23.00 -2.81 -14.92
C GLN A 38 -21.80 -1.97 -15.38
N ASP A 39 -20.72 -2.60 -15.86
CA ASP A 39 -19.43 -1.92 -16.15
C ASP A 39 -18.98 -1.04 -14.97
N ALA A 40 -19.02 -1.59 -13.76
CA ALA A 40 -18.83 -0.87 -12.51
C ALA A 40 -17.53 -1.24 -11.80
N ASP A 41 -17.08 -0.34 -10.90
CA ASP A 41 -15.91 -0.59 -10.05
C ASP A 41 -16.18 -1.72 -9.05
N MET A 42 -15.33 -2.74 -9.04
CA MET A 42 -15.47 -3.92 -8.18
C MET A 42 -15.48 -3.59 -6.68
N VAL A 43 -14.74 -2.54 -6.27
CA VAL A 43 -14.71 -2.13 -4.86
C VAL A 43 -16.05 -1.49 -4.48
N LEU A 44 -16.58 -0.61 -5.32
CA LEU A 44 -17.90 -0.02 -5.09
C LEU A 44 -19.00 -1.07 -5.11
N THR A 45 -18.93 -2.07 -6.00
CA THR A 45 -19.94 -3.14 -6.07
C THR A 45 -19.91 -4.03 -4.84
N TYR A 46 -18.75 -4.46 -4.33
CA TYR A 46 -18.75 -5.26 -3.11
C TYR A 46 -19.29 -4.45 -1.91
N MET A 47 -18.95 -3.16 -1.82
CA MET A 47 -19.46 -2.29 -0.74
C MET A 47 -21.01 -2.14 -0.85
N ALA A 48 -21.53 -1.97 -2.06
CA ALA A 48 -22.97 -1.94 -2.29
C ALA A 48 -23.64 -3.26 -1.91
N ARG A 49 -23.03 -4.40 -2.29
CA ARG A 49 -23.53 -5.74 -1.90
C ARG A 49 -23.52 -5.94 -0.39
N MET A 50 -22.50 -5.46 0.32
CA MET A 50 -22.51 -5.52 1.78
C MET A 50 -23.74 -4.81 2.37
N ILE A 51 -24.05 -3.60 1.92
CA ILE A 51 -25.24 -2.87 2.37
C ILE A 51 -26.52 -3.64 2.02
N GLN A 52 -26.66 -4.14 0.81
CA GLN A 52 -27.84 -4.87 0.36
C GLN A 52 -28.05 -6.17 1.15
N GLU A 53 -27.00 -6.97 1.31
CA GLU A 53 -27.09 -8.26 2.03
C GLU A 53 -27.38 -8.04 3.52
N ALA A 54 -26.73 -7.07 4.16
CA ALA A 54 -27.01 -6.76 5.56
C ALA A 54 -28.48 -6.33 5.75
N ARG A 55 -29.00 -5.44 4.89
CA ARG A 55 -30.40 -5.02 4.94
C ARG A 55 -31.36 -6.18 4.73
N SER A 56 -31.10 -7.07 3.79
CA SER A 56 -31.95 -8.24 3.49
C SER A 56 -32.03 -9.23 4.64
N LYS A 57 -30.98 -9.28 5.49
CA LYS A 57 -30.86 -10.18 6.64
C LYS A 57 -31.16 -9.49 7.98
N GLY A 58 -31.50 -8.20 7.97
CA GLY A 58 -31.70 -7.43 9.20
C GLY A 58 -30.44 -7.28 10.06
N LEU A 59 -29.25 -7.39 9.46
CA LEU A 59 -28.00 -7.22 10.17
C LEU A 59 -27.69 -5.73 10.38
N SER A 60 -27.02 -5.44 11.48
CA SER A 60 -26.61 -4.08 11.79
C SER A 60 -25.60 -3.55 10.79
N LEU A 61 -25.87 -2.37 10.23
CA LEU A 61 -24.96 -1.58 9.43
C LEU A 61 -24.32 -0.44 10.25
N ARG A 62 -24.41 -0.49 11.58
CA ARG A 62 -23.77 0.49 12.44
C ARG A 62 -22.24 0.34 12.39
N ARG A 63 -21.55 1.46 12.58
CA ARG A 63 -20.07 1.49 12.59
C ARG A 63 -19.49 0.45 13.55
N GLU A 64 -20.08 0.32 14.73
CA GLU A 64 -19.63 -0.58 15.78
C GLU A 64 -19.69 -2.06 15.35
N ALA A 65 -20.67 -2.42 14.50
CA ALA A 65 -20.77 -3.79 13.99
C ALA A 65 -19.58 -4.14 13.07
N PHE A 66 -19.16 -3.21 12.21
CA PHE A 66 -17.96 -3.41 11.40
C PHE A 66 -16.67 -3.42 12.25
N GLN A 67 -16.62 -2.56 13.27
CA GLN A 67 -15.50 -2.52 14.21
C GLN A 67 -15.36 -3.83 14.98
N GLU A 68 -16.45 -4.42 15.44
CA GLU A 68 -16.43 -5.72 16.12
C GLU A 68 -15.86 -6.83 15.23
N SER A 69 -16.16 -6.81 13.94
CA SER A 69 -15.57 -7.74 12.97
C SER A 69 -14.04 -7.62 12.91
N GLY A 70 -13.48 -6.43 13.15
CA GLY A 70 -12.03 -6.21 13.19
C GLY A 70 -11.30 -7.02 14.26
N ARG A 71 -11.93 -7.22 15.41
CA ARG A 71 -11.38 -8.02 16.52
C ARG A 71 -11.28 -9.52 16.23
N ARG A 72 -11.99 -9.99 15.19
CA ARG A 72 -12.03 -11.41 14.77
C ARG A 72 -11.06 -11.70 13.63
N VAL A 73 -10.42 -10.68 13.06
CA VAL A 73 -9.47 -10.88 11.97
C VAL A 73 -8.25 -11.64 12.45
N THR A 74 -7.96 -12.75 11.80
CA THR A 74 -6.75 -13.53 12.05
C THR A 74 -5.58 -12.95 11.26
N LEU A 75 -4.45 -12.76 11.92
CA LEU A 75 -3.24 -12.26 11.28
C LEU A 75 -2.34 -13.42 10.86
N TYR A 76 -1.51 -13.19 9.85
CA TYR A 76 -0.44 -14.12 9.51
C TYR A 76 0.54 -14.29 10.67
N LYS A 77 1.20 -15.44 10.69
CA LYS A 77 2.16 -15.81 11.72
C LYS A 77 3.27 -14.75 11.86
N GLY A 78 3.49 -14.29 13.11
CA GLY A 78 4.55 -13.35 13.45
C GLY A 78 4.27 -11.89 13.14
N VAL A 79 3.10 -11.53 12.60
CA VAL A 79 2.73 -10.13 12.31
C VAL A 79 2.70 -9.29 13.58
N ARG A 80 2.17 -9.82 14.69
CA ARG A 80 2.08 -9.09 15.98
C ARG A 80 3.44 -8.60 16.46
N GLU A 81 4.45 -9.47 16.38
CA GLU A 81 5.78 -9.19 16.88
C GLU A 81 6.66 -8.48 15.84
N TRP A 82 6.25 -8.48 14.58
CA TRP A 82 7.03 -7.94 13.48
C TRP A 82 7.25 -6.44 13.61
N PHE A 83 6.21 -5.68 13.96
CA PHE A 83 6.30 -4.22 14.10
C PHE A 83 7.32 -3.81 15.16
N ALA A 84 7.27 -4.41 16.34
CA ALA A 84 8.23 -4.13 17.41
C ALA A 84 9.66 -4.47 16.96
N ARG A 85 9.86 -5.61 16.28
CA ARG A 85 11.19 -6.01 15.79
C ARG A 85 11.75 -5.07 14.73
N ILE A 86 10.94 -4.68 13.75
CA ILE A 86 11.42 -3.82 12.67
C ILE A 86 11.66 -2.39 13.17
N ASN A 87 10.81 -1.90 14.08
CA ASN A 87 11.00 -0.61 14.71
C ASN A 87 12.29 -0.58 15.55
N ALA A 88 12.56 -1.61 16.35
CA ALA A 88 13.81 -1.74 17.11
C ALA A 88 15.03 -1.83 16.20
N TYR A 89 14.94 -2.57 15.09
CA TYR A 89 16.00 -2.67 14.10
C TYR A 89 16.31 -1.30 13.46
N GLY A 90 15.26 -0.54 13.11
CA GLY A 90 15.40 0.82 12.60
C GLY A 90 16.03 1.76 13.61
N ALA A 91 15.52 1.76 14.85
CA ALA A 91 16.00 2.61 15.93
C ALA A 91 17.49 2.40 16.23
N ALA A 92 17.96 1.14 16.24
CA ALA A 92 19.38 0.80 16.41
C ALA A 92 20.29 1.38 15.31
N ARG A 93 19.71 1.88 14.21
CA ARG A 93 20.41 2.52 13.07
C ARG A 93 20.06 3.99 12.91
N GLY A 94 19.43 4.60 13.92
CA GLY A 94 18.99 6.00 13.87
C GLY A 94 17.86 6.24 12.85
N ILE A 95 17.08 5.21 12.51
CA ILE A 95 16.01 5.28 11.54
C ILE A 95 14.67 5.12 12.27
N ARG A 96 13.77 6.09 12.07
CA ARG A 96 12.38 5.99 12.48
C ARG A 96 11.56 5.38 11.35
N ILE A 97 10.83 4.30 11.62
CA ILE A 97 9.94 3.65 10.65
C ILE A 97 8.52 4.13 10.90
N LEU A 98 7.81 4.50 9.84
CA LEU A 98 6.41 4.88 9.86
C LEU A 98 5.61 3.86 9.05
N HIS A 99 4.58 3.30 9.67
CA HIS A 99 3.74 2.31 9.04
C HIS A 99 2.43 2.93 8.54
N TYR A 100 2.03 2.56 7.34
CA TYR A 100 0.79 3.02 6.70
C TYR A 100 0.05 1.83 6.10
N ILE A 101 -1.26 1.87 6.14
CA ILE A 101 -2.09 0.96 5.35
C ILE A 101 -2.61 1.68 4.10
N ASN A 102 -2.58 0.96 2.97
CA ASN A 102 -3.19 1.35 1.70
C ASN A 102 -3.92 0.12 1.15
N SER A 103 -5.21 -0.04 1.49
CA SER A 103 -5.97 -1.28 1.31
C SER A 103 -7.32 -1.05 0.64
N SER A 104 -7.75 -2.03 -0.15
CA SER A 104 -9.11 -2.09 -0.69
C SER A 104 -10.14 -2.69 0.29
N GLY A 105 -9.70 -3.13 1.48
CA GLY A 105 -10.57 -3.55 2.57
C GLY A 105 -11.19 -2.37 3.32
N LEU A 106 -11.99 -2.64 4.35
CA LEU A 106 -12.72 -1.63 5.13
C LEU A 106 -11.89 -1.07 6.27
N LYS A 107 -11.80 0.25 6.33
CA LYS A 107 -11.10 0.98 7.39
C LYS A 107 -11.67 0.70 8.77
N GLU A 108 -13.00 0.60 8.87
CA GLU A 108 -13.70 0.31 10.12
C GLU A 108 -13.24 -1.01 10.73
N ILE A 109 -13.04 -2.03 9.90
CA ILE A 109 -12.55 -3.34 10.32
C ILE A 109 -11.07 -3.26 10.69
N ILE A 110 -10.24 -2.65 9.82
CA ILE A 110 -8.78 -2.56 10.07
C ILE A 110 -8.47 -1.77 11.35
N ALA A 111 -9.25 -0.72 11.65
CA ALA A 111 -9.03 0.16 12.78
C ALA A 111 -9.25 -0.50 14.16
N GLU A 112 -9.92 -1.64 14.20
CA GLU A 112 -10.15 -2.40 15.45
C GLU A 112 -9.37 -3.73 15.48
N THR A 113 -8.50 -3.96 14.51
CA THR A 113 -7.56 -5.08 14.60
C THR A 113 -6.51 -4.80 15.69
N GLU A 114 -5.99 -5.86 16.28
CA GLU A 114 -5.00 -5.78 17.36
C GLU A 114 -3.70 -5.00 17.01
N ILE A 115 -3.41 -4.84 15.71
CA ILE A 115 -2.23 -4.11 15.19
C ILE A 115 -2.56 -2.70 14.70
N ALA A 116 -3.81 -2.24 14.83
CA ALA A 116 -4.24 -0.94 14.30
C ALA A 116 -3.42 0.24 14.85
N HIS A 117 -2.98 0.14 16.09
CA HIS A 117 -2.17 1.16 16.79
C HIS A 117 -0.75 1.32 16.20
N GLU A 118 -0.27 0.37 15.41
CA GLU A 118 1.04 0.44 14.74
C GLU A 118 1.03 1.39 13.52
N PHE A 119 -0.14 1.73 13.00
CA PHE A 119 -0.26 2.52 11.79
C PHE A 119 -0.44 4.00 12.08
N ARG A 120 0.44 4.83 11.53
CA ARG A 120 0.27 6.28 11.54
C ARG A 120 -1.02 6.70 10.83
N ARG A 121 -1.36 6.04 9.73
CA ARG A 121 -2.58 6.27 8.96
C ARG A 121 -3.04 5.03 8.22
N ILE A 122 -4.37 4.84 8.19
CA ILE A 122 -5.03 3.79 7.44
C ILE A 122 -5.79 4.46 6.29
N TYR A 123 -5.33 4.24 5.06
CA TYR A 123 -6.04 4.57 3.83
C TYR A 123 -6.70 3.29 3.34
N ALA A 124 -8.01 3.25 3.46
CA ALA A 124 -8.83 2.09 3.11
C ALA A 124 -10.24 2.53 2.73
N CYS A 125 -11.02 1.62 2.16
CA CYS A 125 -12.43 1.88 1.90
C CYS A 125 -13.17 2.20 3.19
N SER A 126 -14.21 3.03 3.12
CA SER A 126 -15.05 3.36 4.27
C SER A 126 -16.44 3.75 3.83
N PHE A 127 -17.40 3.73 4.75
CA PHE A 127 -18.77 4.15 4.53
C PHE A 127 -19.02 5.57 5.03
N LEU A 128 -20.03 6.25 4.43
CA LEU A 128 -20.74 7.36 5.05
C LEU A 128 -21.76 6.78 6.03
N TYR A 129 -21.91 7.47 7.12
CA TYR A 129 -22.85 7.13 8.20
C TYR A 129 -23.88 8.25 8.38
N ASP A 130 -25.12 7.85 8.58
CA ASP A 130 -26.18 8.78 8.96
C ASP A 130 -26.06 9.23 10.42
N ILE A 131 -27.05 10.01 10.91
CA ILE A 131 -27.06 10.54 12.28
C ILE A 131 -27.15 9.43 13.34
N ASP A 132 -27.69 8.27 12.97
CA ASP A 132 -27.82 7.11 13.85
C ASP A 132 -26.58 6.21 13.80
N GLY A 133 -25.55 6.59 13.03
CA GLY A 133 -24.32 5.83 12.85
C GLY A 133 -24.48 4.62 11.93
N VAL A 134 -25.51 4.58 11.07
CA VAL A 134 -25.78 3.50 10.13
C VAL A 134 -25.14 3.79 8.78
N ALA A 135 -24.39 2.84 8.25
CA ALA A 135 -23.75 2.95 6.95
C ALA A 135 -24.80 2.96 5.83
N TYR A 136 -24.66 3.92 4.90
CA TYR A 136 -25.62 4.05 3.80
C TYR A 136 -24.99 4.20 2.42
N TRP A 137 -23.74 4.65 2.32
CA TRP A 137 -23.04 4.88 1.04
C TRP A 137 -21.52 4.74 1.19
N PRO A 138 -20.77 4.31 0.15
CA PRO A 138 -19.31 4.37 0.16
C PRO A 138 -18.80 5.81 0.29
N ALA A 139 -17.99 6.08 1.31
CA ALA A 139 -17.32 7.38 1.51
C ALA A 139 -15.99 7.44 0.79
N VAL A 140 -15.25 6.33 0.82
CA VAL A 140 -13.93 6.17 0.20
C VAL A 140 -13.90 4.79 -0.46
N ALA A 141 -13.50 4.75 -1.72
CA ALA A 141 -13.12 3.52 -2.42
C ALA A 141 -11.63 3.58 -2.76
N VAL A 142 -10.89 2.56 -2.36
CA VAL A 142 -9.48 2.37 -2.68
C VAL A 142 -9.37 1.21 -3.66
N ASN A 143 -9.21 1.52 -4.94
CA ASN A 143 -9.26 0.56 -6.03
C ASN A 143 -7.98 0.56 -6.89
N TYR A 144 -7.98 -0.21 -7.98
CA TYR A 144 -6.85 -0.34 -8.90
C TYR A 144 -6.35 0.99 -9.46
N THR A 145 -7.26 1.94 -9.72
CA THR A 145 -6.95 3.18 -10.41
C THR A 145 -6.47 4.28 -9.47
N ASN A 146 -7.01 4.33 -8.24
CA ASN A 146 -6.71 5.40 -7.30
C ASN A 146 -5.75 5.02 -6.16
N LYS A 147 -5.42 3.74 -6.00
CA LYS A 147 -4.54 3.24 -4.92
C LYS A 147 -3.18 3.94 -4.90
N THR A 148 -2.63 4.28 -6.06
CA THR A 148 -1.36 5.02 -6.20
C THR A 148 -1.46 6.46 -5.66
N GLN A 149 -2.63 7.08 -5.68
CA GLN A 149 -2.83 8.44 -5.18
C GLN A 149 -2.59 8.53 -3.66
N PHE A 150 -2.88 7.48 -2.92
CA PHE A 150 -2.59 7.41 -1.49
C PHE A 150 -1.09 7.32 -1.22
N ILE A 151 -0.30 6.71 -2.12
CA ILE A 151 1.16 6.75 -2.04
C ILE A 151 1.68 8.19 -2.22
N PHE A 152 1.09 8.98 -3.14
CA PHE A 152 1.43 10.41 -3.27
C PHE A 152 1.00 11.21 -2.04
N LYS A 153 -0.13 10.89 -1.40
CA LYS A 153 -0.52 11.51 -0.13
C LYS A 153 0.52 11.25 0.96
N ILE A 154 0.97 10.01 1.13
CA ILE A 154 2.04 9.63 2.06
C ILE A 154 3.32 10.40 1.71
N ASN A 155 3.71 10.41 0.44
CA ASN A 155 4.90 11.10 -0.05
C ASN A 155 4.95 12.58 0.36
N LYS A 156 3.80 13.26 0.28
CA LYS A 156 3.65 14.69 0.57
C LYS A 156 3.21 14.99 2.01
N GLY A 157 3.01 13.97 2.85
CA GLY A 157 2.55 14.13 4.23
C GLY A 157 1.10 14.59 4.36
N VAL A 158 0.24 14.27 3.37
CA VAL A 158 -1.17 14.64 3.37
C VAL A 158 -1.97 13.54 4.02
N GLU A 159 -2.35 13.72 5.27
CA GLU A 159 -3.07 12.68 6.03
C GLU A 159 -4.57 12.65 5.73
N SER A 160 -5.17 13.76 5.35
CA SER A 160 -6.60 13.85 5.04
C SER A 160 -6.92 13.26 3.67
N VAL A 161 -7.95 12.41 3.60
CA VAL A 161 -8.49 11.91 2.32
C VAL A 161 -9.14 13.06 1.54
N PHE A 162 -9.81 13.96 2.24
CA PHE A 162 -10.52 15.11 1.66
C PHE A 162 -9.57 16.13 1.01
N ASP A 163 -8.37 16.33 1.55
CA ASP A 163 -7.45 17.35 1.05
C ASP A 163 -6.79 16.92 -0.27
N SER A 164 -7.37 17.40 -1.36
CA SER A 164 -6.84 17.22 -2.73
C SER A 164 -5.87 18.32 -3.14
N LYS A 165 -5.91 19.50 -2.52
CA LYS A 165 -5.05 20.63 -2.90
C LYS A 165 -3.61 20.37 -2.54
N LEU A 166 -3.34 19.89 -1.33
CA LEU A 166 -1.98 19.59 -0.87
C LEU A 166 -1.34 18.46 -1.68
N VAL A 167 -2.11 17.47 -2.13
CA VAL A 167 -1.59 16.38 -2.98
C VAL A 167 -1.06 16.92 -4.31
N ASN A 168 -1.73 17.92 -4.89
CA ASN A 168 -1.34 18.52 -6.17
C ASN A 168 -0.30 19.63 -6.04
N GLN A 169 -0.01 20.10 -4.82
CA GLN A 169 1.00 21.13 -4.60
C GLN A 169 2.40 20.59 -4.98
N TYR A 170 3.18 21.40 -5.69
CA TYR A 170 4.56 21.08 -5.96
C TYR A 170 5.39 21.17 -4.65
N ILE A 171 6.10 20.11 -4.34
CA ILE A 171 7.07 20.02 -3.25
C ILE A 171 8.33 19.41 -3.85
N GLU A 172 9.46 20.09 -3.73
CA GLU A 172 10.77 19.55 -4.14
C GLU A 172 11.01 18.20 -3.46
N GLU A 173 11.62 17.27 -4.16
CA GLU A 173 11.74 15.88 -3.71
C GLU A 173 12.41 15.74 -2.34
N ASP A 174 13.47 16.52 -2.10
CA ASP A 174 14.22 16.49 -0.83
C ASP A 174 13.45 17.11 0.35
N LYS A 175 12.42 17.90 0.05
CA LYS A 175 11.55 18.54 1.05
C LYS A 175 10.29 17.72 1.35
N ARG A 176 10.07 16.61 0.64
CA ARG A 176 8.90 15.75 0.89
C ARG A 176 9.08 15.00 2.21
N PRO A 177 8.04 14.93 3.06
CA PRO A 177 8.10 14.21 4.34
C PRO A 177 8.51 12.74 4.21
N VAL A 178 7.98 12.05 3.19
CA VAL A 178 8.31 10.65 2.92
C VAL A 178 8.67 10.50 1.43
N PRO A 179 9.93 10.75 1.04
CA PRO A 179 10.35 10.58 -0.36
C PRO A 179 10.17 9.13 -0.82
N PHE A 180 9.82 8.91 -2.08
CA PHE A 180 9.60 7.56 -2.64
C PHE A 180 10.81 6.64 -2.42
N ARG A 181 12.03 7.14 -2.55
CA ARG A 181 13.27 6.37 -2.31
C ARG A 181 13.41 5.83 -0.88
N ARG A 182 12.59 6.33 0.06
CA ARG A 182 12.51 5.86 1.45
C ARG A 182 11.28 5.01 1.72
N MET A 183 10.50 4.68 0.71
CA MET A 183 9.32 3.83 0.84
C MET A 183 9.63 2.39 0.54
N ILE A 184 8.95 1.52 1.27
CA ILE A 184 8.84 0.10 0.96
C ILE A 184 7.36 -0.22 0.90
N TYR A 185 6.93 -0.70 -0.25
CA TYR A 185 5.55 -1.13 -0.45
C TYR A 185 5.46 -2.64 -0.34
N VAL A 186 4.58 -3.13 0.53
CA VAL A 186 4.33 -4.57 0.72
C VAL A 186 2.88 -4.86 0.36
N GLY A 187 2.65 -5.83 -0.51
CA GLY A 187 1.32 -6.23 -0.95
C GLY A 187 1.33 -7.66 -1.51
N ASP A 188 0.16 -8.20 -1.79
CA ASP A 188 0.01 -9.62 -2.20
C ASP A 188 -0.57 -9.79 -3.59
N GLY A 189 -1.28 -8.79 -4.11
CA GLY A 189 -2.17 -8.99 -5.23
C GLY A 189 -1.99 -8.05 -6.41
N THR A 190 -2.81 -8.32 -7.42
CA THR A 190 -2.83 -7.56 -8.67
C THR A 190 -3.17 -6.09 -8.47
N THR A 191 -3.98 -5.77 -7.44
CA THR A 191 -4.34 -4.39 -7.08
C THR A 191 -3.14 -3.57 -6.62
N ASP A 192 -2.09 -4.22 -6.12
CA ASP A 192 -0.89 -3.58 -5.57
C ASP A 192 0.19 -3.33 -6.60
N ILE A 193 0.15 -4.04 -7.74
CA ILE A 193 1.19 -3.95 -8.78
C ILE A 193 1.48 -2.51 -9.21
N PRO A 194 0.48 -1.63 -9.46
CA PRO A 194 0.74 -0.23 -9.80
C PRO A 194 1.51 0.52 -8.71
N CYS A 195 1.17 0.28 -7.43
CA CYS A 195 1.84 0.88 -6.28
C CYS A 195 3.27 0.36 -6.12
N MET A 196 3.46 -0.97 -6.26
CA MET A 196 4.77 -1.62 -6.22
C MET A 196 5.70 -1.06 -7.28
N ARG A 197 5.18 -0.95 -8.52
CA ARG A 197 5.93 -0.40 -9.66
C ARG A 197 6.27 1.07 -9.46
N LEU A 198 5.31 1.88 -8.99
CA LEU A 198 5.52 3.29 -8.71
C LEU A 198 6.66 3.49 -7.70
N VAL A 199 6.58 2.82 -6.55
CA VAL A 199 7.59 2.95 -5.49
C VAL A 199 8.95 2.47 -5.97
N LYS A 200 9.02 1.31 -6.61
CA LYS A 200 10.27 0.75 -7.15
C LYS A 200 10.91 1.66 -8.19
N ASN A 201 10.15 2.13 -9.18
CA ASN A 201 10.68 2.97 -10.26
C ASN A 201 11.12 4.35 -9.75
N SER A 202 10.60 4.78 -8.60
CA SER A 202 10.97 6.03 -7.94
C SER A 202 12.10 5.86 -6.89
N GLY A 203 12.84 4.75 -6.95
CA GLY A 203 14.03 4.49 -6.12
C GLY A 203 13.73 3.90 -4.75
N GLY A 204 12.47 3.57 -4.44
CA GLY A 204 12.08 2.78 -3.27
C GLY A 204 12.12 1.28 -3.53
N HIS A 205 11.52 0.50 -2.65
CA HIS A 205 11.46 -0.96 -2.75
C HIS A 205 10.02 -1.46 -2.72
N SER A 206 9.80 -2.61 -3.34
CA SER A 206 8.49 -3.28 -3.31
C SER A 206 8.66 -4.77 -3.08
N ILE A 207 7.76 -5.33 -2.27
CA ILE A 207 7.76 -6.71 -1.86
C ILE A 207 6.39 -7.29 -2.14
N ALA A 208 6.33 -8.29 -3.01
CA ALA A 208 5.13 -9.10 -3.18
C ALA A 208 5.16 -10.25 -2.19
N VAL A 209 4.10 -10.39 -1.40
CA VAL A 209 3.96 -11.51 -0.46
C VAL A 209 2.91 -12.49 -0.96
N TYR A 210 3.06 -13.75 -0.57
CA TYR A 210 2.11 -14.81 -0.91
C TYR A 210 1.77 -15.65 0.30
N ASN A 211 0.56 -16.20 0.34
CA ASN A 211 0.17 -17.17 1.36
C ASN A 211 0.96 -18.48 1.16
N PRO A 212 1.83 -18.88 2.09
CA PRO A 212 2.64 -20.08 1.96
C PRO A 212 1.83 -21.38 1.98
N GLU A 213 0.58 -21.35 2.45
CA GLU A 213 -0.32 -22.50 2.50
C GLU A 213 -1.00 -22.78 1.13
N ILE A 214 -1.00 -21.79 0.23
CA ILE A 214 -1.58 -21.94 -1.10
C ILE A 214 -0.54 -22.53 -2.06
N ARG A 215 -0.86 -23.70 -2.60
CA ARG A 215 -0.03 -24.38 -3.60
C ARG A 215 0.18 -23.50 -4.82
N ASN A 216 1.44 -23.37 -5.28
CA ASN A 216 1.85 -22.57 -6.44
C ASN A 216 1.74 -21.03 -6.29
N ALA A 217 1.30 -20.47 -5.16
CA ALA A 217 1.18 -19.02 -4.98
C ALA A 217 2.50 -18.27 -5.29
N ARG A 218 3.65 -18.82 -4.87
CA ARG A 218 4.97 -18.26 -5.22
C ARG A 218 5.21 -18.22 -6.73
N ARG A 219 4.81 -19.28 -7.45
CA ARG A 219 5.05 -19.40 -8.89
C ARG A 219 4.30 -18.33 -9.68
N GLU A 220 3.09 -18.00 -9.24
CA GLU A 220 2.26 -16.95 -9.86
C GLU A 220 2.92 -15.58 -9.76
N LEU A 221 3.60 -15.29 -8.63
CA LEU A 221 4.30 -14.02 -8.42
C LEU A 221 5.68 -13.93 -9.08
N ASN A 222 6.29 -15.04 -9.49
CA ASN A 222 7.62 -15.04 -10.15
C ASN A 222 7.64 -14.21 -11.44
N GLY A 223 6.50 -14.11 -12.13
CA GLY A 223 6.32 -13.22 -13.27
C GLY A 223 6.62 -11.76 -12.94
N LEU A 224 6.25 -11.30 -11.74
CA LEU A 224 6.43 -9.91 -11.31
C LEU A 224 7.92 -9.54 -11.18
N ILE A 225 8.77 -10.48 -10.75
CA ILE A 225 10.23 -10.27 -10.70
C ILE A 225 10.79 -10.21 -12.11
N ARG A 226 10.45 -11.20 -12.95
CA ARG A 226 10.93 -11.29 -14.34
C ARG A 226 10.55 -10.03 -15.14
N ASP A 227 9.33 -9.53 -14.95
CA ASP A 227 8.82 -8.35 -15.61
C ASP A 227 9.28 -7.04 -14.92
N ASN A 228 10.18 -7.13 -13.94
CA ASN A 228 10.74 -6.00 -13.19
C ASN A 228 9.70 -5.15 -12.46
N ARG A 229 8.56 -5.73 -12.05
CA ARG A 229 7.46 -5.03 -11.39
C ARG A 229 7.64 -4.92 -9.87
N VAL A 230 8.35 -5.88 -9.25
CA VAL A 230 8.63 -5.89 -7.82
C VAL A 230 10.12 -6.08 -7.55
N SER A 231 10.57 -5.71 -6.35
CA SER A 231 11.96 -5.93 -5.93
C SER A 231 12.16 -7.35 -5.41
N HIS A 232 11.19 -7.87 -4.65
CA HIS A 232 11.28 -9.18 -3.99
C HIS A 232 9.93 -9.88 -3.94
N VAL A 233 9.95 -11.22 -3.81
CA VAL A 233 8.78 -12.08 -3.56
C VAL A 233 9.06 -12.94 -2.34
N CYS A 234 8.17 -12.89 -1.33
CA CYS A 234 8.36 -13.56 -0.04
C CYS A 234 7.09 -14.26 0.44
N PRO A 235 7.19 -15.30 1.28
CA PRO A 235 6.02 -15.83 1.97
C PRO A 235 5.48 -14.80 2.98
N ALA A 236 4.17 -14.80 3.21
CA ALA A 236 3.52 -14.01 4.27
C ALA A 236 3.72 -14.68 5.66
N ASP A 237 4.96 -14.99 6.01
CA ASP A 237 5.38 -15.46 7.33
C ASP A 237 6.32 -14.44 7.96
N TYR A 238 5.82 -13.71 8.95
CA TYR A 238 6.53 -12.66 9.64
C TYR A 238 7.30 -13.14 10.87
N SER A 239 7.29 -14.45 11.18
CA SER A 239 7.92 -15.02 12.38
C SER A 239 9.41 -15.33 12.23
N ASP A 240 9.91 -15.45 11.00
CA ASP A 240 11.25 -15.98 10.76
C ASP A 240 12.35 -15.01 11.18
N ARG A 241 13.27 -15.49 12.02
CA ARG A 241 14.45 -14.76 12.49
C ARG A 241 15.68 -15.00 11.60
N ARG A 242 15.62 -15.92 10.65
CA ARG A 242 16.76 -16.36 9.82
C ARG A 242 17.18 -15.32 8.77
N PHE A 243 16.48 -14.23 8.69
CA PHE A 243 16.76 -13.11 7.77
C PHE A 243 18.10 -12.40 7.99
N ARG A 244 18.83 -12.68 9.07
CA ARG A 244 20.12 -12.02 9.34
C ARG A 244 21.29 -12.51 8.51
N ASN A 245 21.29 -13.74 7.97
CA ASN A 245 22.52 -14.38 7.46
C ASN A 245 22.55 -14.63 5.95
N GLY A 246 21.48 -14.34 5.21
CA GLY A 246 21.41 -14.66 3.77
C GLY A 246 22.06 -13.62 2.85
N TYR A 247 22.05 -12.34 3.23
CA TYR A 247 22.58 -11.26 2.38
C TYR A 247 24.11 -11.13 2.39
N ALA A 248 24.78 -11.52 3.46
CA ALA A 248 26.23 -11.50 3.52
C ALA A 248 26.93 -12.44 2.51
N ARG A 249 26.21 -13.41 1.95
CA ARG A 249 26.78 -14.38 1.00
C ARG A 249 26.59 -14.04 -0.49
N GLN A 250 25.70 -13.13 -0.85
CA GLN A 250 25.49 -12.78 -2.26
C GLN A 250 26.40 -11.66 -2.78
N ASP A 251 26.91 -10.79 -1.92
CA ASP A 251 27.82 -9.72 -2.31
C ASP A 251 29.24 -10.23 -2.55
N ASP A 252 29.67 -11.35 -1.95
CA ASP A 252 31.00 -11.94 -2.15
C ASP A 252 31.19 -12.62 -3.51
N HIS A 253 30.12 -12.92 -4.25
CA HIS A 253 30.23 -13.55 -5.57
C HIS A 253 30.26 -12.58 -6.76
N ARG A 254 30.17 -11.25 -6.53
CA ARG A 254 30.23 -10.25 -7.62
C ARG A 254 31.59 -9.57 -7.79
N GLN A 255 32.56 -9.81 -6.93
CA GLN A 255 33.89 -9.16 -7.02
C GLN A 255 34.93 -9.93 -7.81
N ASP A 256 34.68 -11.18 -8.22
CA ASP A 256 35.72 -12.03 -8.91
C ASP A 256 35.40 -12.35 -10.38
N ARG A 257 34.83 -11.42 -11.14
CA ARG A 257 34.89 -11.52 -12.62
C ARG A 257 35.35 -10.21 -13.24
N GLY A 258 36.59 -9.85 -12.98
CA GLY A 258 37.37 -8.93 -13.80
C GLY A 258 37.80 -9.64 -15.08
N GLY A 259 37.26 -9.18 -16.19
CA GLY A 259 37.66 -9.64 -17.52
C GLY A 259 37.09 -8.69 -18.56
N SER A 260 37.86 -7.66 -18.91
CA SER A 260 37.65 -6.93 -20.17
C SER A 260 37.80 -7.85 -21.38
N PRO A 261 37.03 -7.60 -22.43
CA PRO A 261 37.69 -7.27 -23.69
C PRO A 261 37.12 -6.08 -24.44
N ALA A 262 38.02 -5.42 -25.11
CA ALA A 262 37.85 -4.28 -26.00
C ALA A 262 37.04 -4.61 -27.27
N GLY A 263 36.35 -3.56 -27.80
CA GLY A 263 36.21 -3.34 -29.22
C GLY A 263 34.94 -3.82 -29.89
N ALA A 264 34.02 -2.89 -30.17
CA ALA A 264 33.51 -2.69 -31.53
C ALA A 264 32.40 -1.59 -31.53
N ALA A 265 32.73 -0.52 -32.22
CA ALA A 265 31.76 0.52 -32.61
C ALA A 265 30.82 -0.01 -33.70
N ARG A 266 29.53 0.31 -33.64
CA ARG A 266 28.67 0.53 -34.82
C ARG A 266 27.35 1.22 -34.49
N ASN A 267 27.22 2.43 -35.01
CA ASN A 267 26.07 3.07 -35.65
C ASN A 267 24.70 3.08 -34.96
N SER A 268 24.33 4.25 -34.46
CA SER A 268 22.95 4.68 -34.18
C SER A 268 22.30 5.22 -35.46
N PRO A 269 20.97 5.05 -35.63
CA PRO A 269 20.18 5.91 -36.49
C PRO A 269 19.45 6.99 -35.68
N HIS A 270 19.43 8.19 -36.23
CA HIS A 270 18.74 9.39 -35.80
C HIS A 270 17.25 9.14 -35.56
N VAL A 271 16.75 9.59 -34.42
CA VAL A 271 15.33 9.82 -34.16
C VAL A 271 15.12 11.31 -33.98
N ALA A 272 14.23 11.83 -34.81
CA ALA A 272 13.87 13.25 -34.92
C ALA A 272 13.28 13.80 -33.63
N GLN A 273 13.78 14.96 -33.20
CA GLN A 273 13.22 15.79 -32.15
C GLN A 273 11.89 16.40 -32.61
N ARG A 274 10.81 16.15 -31.88
CA ARG A 274 9.56 16.92 -31.99
C ARG A 274 9.53 18.00 -30.90
N ASN A 275 9.31 19.25 -31.37
CA ASN A 275 9.17 20.44 -30.51
C ASN A 275 8.01 20.35 -29.52
N PRO A 276 8.16 20.88 -28.29
CA PRO A 276 7.08 21.01 -27.33
C PRO A 276 6.20 22.23 -27.66
N LEU A 277 4.89 22.04 -27.57
CA LEU A 277 3.88 23.08 -27.67
C LEU A 277 4.02 24.10 -26.53
N ARG A 278 4.14 25.38 -26.87
CA ARG A 278 4.08 26.51 -25.93
C ARG A 278 2.62 26.79 -25.58
N PHE A 279 2.32 26.86 -24.29
CA PHE A 279 1.09 27.42 -23.75
C PHE A 279 1.40 28.84 -23.21
N ASP A 280 0.88 29.86 -23.85
CA ASP A 280 0.87 31.23 -23.36
C ASP A 280 -0.41 31.46 -22.54
N GLY A 281 -0.30 31.42 -21.21
CA GLY A 281 -1.38 31.73 -20.29
C GLY A 281 -0.96 32.77 -19.27
N LYS A 282 -1.53 34.01 -19.40
CA LYS A 282 -1.35 35.12 -18.45
C LYS A 282 -1.94 34.75 -17.06
N PRO A 283 -1.32 35.15 -15.94
CA PRO A 283 -1.86 34.89 -14.61
C PRO A 283 -2.94 35.89 -14.24
N SER A 284 -4.04 35.38 -13.66
CA SER A 284 -5.10 36.17 -13.02
C SER A 284 -4.69 36.62 -11.61
N PRO A 285 -5.06 37.81 -11.13
CA PRO A 285 -4.63 38.33 -9.83
C PRO A 285 -5.55 37.89 -8.69
N GLY A 286 -4.96 37.57 -7.55
CA GLY A 286 -5.59 37.63 -6.24
C GLY A 286 -5.86 36.33 -5.51
N PHE A 287 -4.85 35.75 -4.84
CA PHE A 287 -5.07 34.88 -3.69
C PHE A 287 -4.04 35.16 -2.60
N ARG A 288 -4.53 35.59 -1.45
CA ARG A 288 -3.70 35.76 -0.24
C ARG A 288 -3.24 34.42 0.28
N LYS A 289 -1.92 34.28 0.49
CA LYS A 289 -1.25 33.10 1.02
C LYS A 289 -1.61 32.91 2.48
N ASN A 290 -2.18 31.77 2.82
CA ASN A 290 -2.31 31.32 4.20
C ASN A 290 -1.03 30.61 4.63
N THR A 291 -0.10 31.37 5.22
CA THR A 291 1.28 30.98 5.53
C THR A 291 1.42 30.21 6.86
N GLN A 292 0.37 30.10 7.66
CA GLN A 292 0.50 29.55 9.02
C GLN A 292 0.52 28.01 9.09
N HIS A 293 -0.15 27.30 8.16
CA HIS A 293 -0.18 25.83 8.20
C HIS A 293 1.10 25.18 7.64
N THR A 294 1.83 25.89 6.79
CA THR A 294 3.09 25.41 6.20
C THR A 294 4.27 25.51 7.17
N GLN A 295 4.19 26.39 8.17
CA GLN A 295 5.25 26.58 9.17
C GLN A 295 5.28 25.47 10.24
N ALA A 296 4.13 24.88 10.60
CA ALA A 296 4.07 23.81 11.60
C ALA A 296 4.77 22.52 11.13
N ILE A 297 4.69 22.21 9.82
CA ILE A 297 5.38 21.04 9.24
C ILE A 297 6.89 21.31 9.06
N ARG A 298 7.31 22.57 8.91
CA ARG A 298 8.73 22.95 8.75
C ARG A 298 9.56 22.84 10.00
N ASN A 299 8.95 22.84 11.18
CA ASN A 299 9.64 22.96 12.46
C ASN A 299 9.68 21.67 13.29
N ASP A 300 9.27 20.52 12.73
CA ASP A 300 9.45 19.22 13.39
C ASP A 300 10.94 18.81 13.30
N PRO A 301 11.70 18.84 14.40
CA PRO A 301 13.13 18.49 14.39
C PRO A 301 13.39 17.04 14.01
N GLU A 302 12.41 16.15 14.14
CA GLU A 302 12.53 14.73 13.82
C GLU A 302 12.53 14.46 12.31
N ILE A 303 11.87 15.32 11.51
CA ILE A 303 11.84 15.18 10.04
C ILE A 303 13.20 15.50 9.41
N ARG A 304 14.04 16.32 10.05
CA ARG A 304 15.34 16.76 9.52
C ARG A 304 16.48 15.76 9.70
N ARG A 305 16.37 14.76 10.59
CA ARG A 305 17.50 13.87 10.98
C ARG A 305 17.60 12.55 10.21
N ASN A 306 16.68 12.20 9.29
CA ASN A 306 16.64 10.86 8.72
C ASN A 306 17.39 10.71 7.38
N ARG A 307 18.66 10.30 7.48
CA ARG A 307 19.39 9.67 6.36
C ARG A 307 19.15 8.15 6.39
N THR A 308 18.59 7.60 5.28
CA THR A 308 18.67 6.20 4.84
C THR A 308 17.73 5.17 5.46
N ILE A 309 16.54 4.99 4.87
CA ILE A 309 15.63 3.85 5.11
C ILE A 309 16.03 2.61 4.26
N ARG A 310 16.98 2.73 3.35
CA ARG A 310 17.30 1.74 2.33
C ARG A 310 17.66 0.33 2.85
N TYR A 311 18.19 0.21 4.05
CA TYR A 311 18.72 -1.06 4.60
C TYR A 311 17.76 -1.86 5.48
N VAL A 312 16.65 -1.28 5.92
CA VAL A 312 15.89 -1.86 7.03
C VAL A 312 15.01 -3.04 6.60
N TYR A 313 14.41 -2.95 5.43
CA TYR A 313 13.44 -3.96 4.95
C TYR A 313 14.07 -5.05 4.06
N GLU A 314 15.13 -4.75 3.32
CA GLU A 314 15.82 -5.74 2.50
C GLU A 314 16.31 -6.94 3.33
N ASN A 315 16.64 -6.71 4.59
CA ASN A 315 17.17 -7.73 5.50
C ASN A 315 16.10 -8.49 6.32
N HIS A 316 14.80 -8.15 6.22
CA HIS A 316 13.79 -8.71 7.13
C HIS A 316 12.63 -9.47 6.47
N LEU A 317 12.47 -9.45 5.16
CA LEU A 317 11.33 -10.08 4.51
C LEU A 317 11.65 -11.06 3.34
N CYS A 318 12.87 -11.13 2.80
CA CYS A 318 13.08 -11.74 1.50
C CYS A 318 14.24 -12.73 1.35
N ASN A 319 14.41 -13.70 2.23
CA ASN A 319 15.41 -14.76 2.02
C ASN A 319 14.86 -16.16 2.31
N GLN A 320 14.21 -16.71 1.33
CA GLN A 320 14.08 -18.17 1.12
C GLN A 320 14.34 -18.49 -0.36
#